data_bffdf5f4d676d91b79a2e020908ac6d9
#
_entry.id   bffdf5f4d676d91b79a2e020908ac6d9
#
_cell.length_a   1.000
_cell.length_b   1.000
_cell.length_c   1.000
_cell.angle_alpha   90.00
_cell.angle_beta   90.00
_cell.angle_gamma   90.00
#
_symmetry.space_group_name_H-M   'P 1'
#
loop_
_entity.id
_entity.type
_entity.pdbx_description
1 polymer ?
#
loop_
_entity_poly.entity_id
_entity_poly.type
_entity_poly.pdbx_seq_one_letter_code
_entity_poly.pdbx_strand_id
1 'polypeptide(L)'
;MVKSLGSGTPAAILIAVAAAALSACSPNEPIATQPGTVPPVWTGSPAPAGMGGGHGGMDHGGMDHGSMKPGAMEPGAMEPGAMGAGAMPRAVVAADTLTAEINAADGSQVAAATIEFKDDDGFAIITVQTVVPGLLSPGMHGMHIHAVGKCEANSVGPSGGAPGDFLSAGGHLQAGGSASHPSHGGDLSSLQVRGDGTAMLVTTSNAFDRADLLDGGGTAIIIHESADNFANIPADRYQQIDGGATGPDAVTLATGDSGKRVACGVISAG
;
A
#
# COMPACT_ATOMS: atom_id res chain seq x y z
N MET A 1 43.02 -63.44 -41.31
CA MET A 1 41.61 -63.62 -40.89
C MET A 1 40.89 -62.32 -41.16
N VAL A 2 40.07 -62.33 -42.18
CA VAL A 2 39.31 -61.19 -42.69
C VAL A 2 38.03 -61.05 -41.87
N LYS A 3 37.72 -59.84 -41.37
CA LYS A 3 36.38 -59.50 -40.85
C LYS A 3 35.81 -58.32 -41.62
N SER A 4 34.69 -58.61 -42.15
CA SER A 4 33.67 -57.91 -42.90
C SER A 4 33.38 -56.49 -42.44
N LEU A 5 33.33 -55.54 -43.42
CA LEU A 5 32.72 -54.23 -43.30
C LEU A 5 31.21 -54.33 -43.43
N GLY A 6 30.52 -53.87 -42.40
CA GLY A 6 29.08 -53.65 -42.42
C GLY A 6 28.75 -52.29 -42.98
N SER A 7 28.01 -52.31 -44.09
CA SER A 7 27.44 -51.12 -44.77
C SER A 7 26.26 -50.60 -43.94
N GLY A 8 26.38 -49.39 -43.42
CA GLY A 8 25.29 -48.67 -42.80
C GLY A 8 24.76 -47.56 -43.70
N THR A 9 23.53 -47.67 -44.13
CA THR A 9 22.77 -46.69 -44.87
C THR A 9 22.50 -45.40 -44.05
N PRO A 10 22.62 -44.21 -44.62
CA PRO A 10 22.26 -43.01 -43.91
C PRO A 10 20.73 -42.83 -43.91
N ALA A 11 20.19 -42.73 -42.71
CA ALA A 11 18.80 -42.33 -42.49
C ALA A 11 18.68 -40.81 -42.76
N ALA A 12 17.87 -40.43 -43.76
CA ALA A 12 17.50 -39.07 -44.00
C ALA A 12 16.51 -38.59 -42.86
N ILE A 13 16.97 -37.60 -42.14
CA ILE A 13 16.13 -36.92 -41.14
C ILE A 13 15.34 -35.85 -41.88
N LEU A 14 14.06 -36.09 -42.07
CA LEU A 14 13.06 -35.09 -42.48
C LEU A 14 12.76 -34.17 -41.31
N ILE A 15 13.28 -32.96 -41.36
CA ILE A 15 12.88 -31.90 -40.41
C ILE A 15 11.53 -31.33 -40.90
N ALA A 16 10.45 -31.71 -40.28
CA ALA A 16 9.17 -31.06 -40.45
C ALA A 16 9.18 -29.74 -39.67
N VAL A 17 9.27 -28.63 -40.37
CA VAL A 17 9.05 -27.28 -39.81
C VAL A 17 7.58 -27.13 -39.62
N ALA A 18 7.09 -27.30 -38.38
CA ALA A 18 5.75 -26.91 -37.99
C ALA A 18 5.74 -25.40 -37.82
N ALA A 19 5.09 -24.69 -38.75
CA ALA A 19 4.72 -23.30 -38.59
C ALA A 19 3.64 -23.20 -37.49
N ALA A 20 4.06 -22.82 -36.29
CA ALA A 20 3.12 -22.43 -35.26
C ALA A 20 2.54 -21.06 -35.60
N ALA A 21 1.34 -21.02 -36.12
CA ALA A 21 0.58 -19.79 -36.24
C ALA A 21 0.27 -19.27 -34.80
N LEU A 22 0.91 -18.17 -34.44
CA LEU A 22 0.56 -17.37 -33.28
C LEU A 22 -0.81 -16.76 -33.53
N SER A 23 -1.86 -17.45 -33.11
CA SER A 23 -3.20 -16.89 -33.02
C SER A 23 -3.33 -16.21 -31.65
N ALA A 24 -2.69 -15.04 -31.54
CA ALA A 24 -2.88 -14.14 -30.41
C ALA A 24 -3.84 -13.04 -30.86
N CYS A 25 -5.15 -13.34 -30.81
CA CYS A 25 -6.24 -12.37 -30.66
C CYS A 25 -7.50 -13.20 -30.63
N SER A 26 -8.16 -13.25 -29.48
CA SER A 26 -9.50 -13.81 -29.39
C SER A 26 -10.46 -12.96 -30.23
N PRO A 27 -11.11 -13.50 -31.28
CA PRO A 27 -11.96 -12.67 -32.15
C PRO A 27 -13.37 -12.42 -31.59
N ASN A 28 -13.60 -12.58 -30.31
CA ASN A 28 -14.95 -12.50 -29.72
C ASN A 28 -15.13 -11.46 -28.61
N GLU A 29 -14.27 -10.46 -28.52
CA GLU A 29 -14.68 -9.27 -27.82
C GLU A 29 -15.51 -8.40 -28.78
N PRO A 30 -16.79 -8.10 -28.47
CA PRO A 30 -17.56 -7.19 -29.32
C PRO A 30 -16.89 -5.83 -29.26
N ILE A 31 -16.35 -5.39 -30.38
CA ILE A 31 -15.89 -4.02 -30.55
C ILE A 31 -17.10 -3.14 -30.26
N ALA A 32 -17.01 -2.31 -29.22
CA ALA A 32 -18.02 -1.33 -28.91
C ALA A 32 -18.14 -0.37 -30.11
N THR A 33 -19.12 -0.59 -30.95
CA THR A 33 -19.40 0.21 -32.16
C THR A 33 -20.27 1.42 -31.86
N GLN A 34 -20.59 1.67 -30.59
CA GLN A 34 -21.24 2.91 -30.14
C GLN A 34 -20.36 3.67 -29.19
N PRO A 35 -20.31 5.02 -29.29
CA PRO A 35 -19.71 5.84 -28.24
C PRO A 35 -20.37 5.44 -26.94
N GLY A 36 -19.55 5.04 -25.95
CA GLY A 36 -20.04 4.57 -24.66
C GLY A 36 -21.00 5.59 -24.08
N THR A 37 -22.22 5.20 -23.83
CA THR A 37 -23.13 5.96 -22.98
C THR A 37 -22.46 6.06 -21.63
N VAL A 38 -22.16 7.28 -21.18
CA VAL A 38 -21.69 7.54 -19.81
C VAL A 38 -22.63 6.79 -18.87
N PRO A 39 -22.12 5.92 -17.98
CA PRO A 39 -23.00 5.27 -17.02
C PRO A 39 -23.76 6.35 -16.25
N PRO A 40 -25.05 6.15 -15.92
CA PRO A 40 -25.83 7.13 -15.20
C PRO A 40 -25.09 7.49 -13.92
N VAL A 41 -24.88 8.79 -13.70
CA VAL A 41 -24.25 9.29 -12.47
C VAL A 41 -25.12 8.79 -11.32
N TRP A 42 -24.51 7.99 -10.46
CA TRP A 42 -25.20 7.51 -9.26
C TRP A 42 -25.45 8.70 -8.33
N THR A 43 -26.72 9.13 -8.22
CA THR A 43 -27.11 10.34 -7.47
C THR A 43 -27.49 10.06 -6.01
N GLY A 44 -26.90 9.06 -5.39
CA GLY A 44 -27.05 8.75 -3.97
C GLY A 44 -27.80 7.44 -3.68
N SER A 45 -27.63 6.93 -2.48
CA SER A 45 -28.41 5.79 -1.96
C SER A 45 -29.89 6.18 -1.87
N PRO A 46 -30.82 5.30 -2.23
CA PRO A 46 -32.22 5.51 -1.90
C PRO A 46 -32.34 5.67 -0.38
N ALA A 47 -33.00 6.74 0.05
CA ALA A 47 -33.29 6.93 1.46
C ALA A 47 -34.03 5.70 2.02
N PRO A 48 -33.70 5.21 3.23
CA PRO A 48 -34.45 4.15 3.85
C PRO A 48 -35.93 4.57 3.93
N ALA A 49 -36.83 3.68 3.52
CA ALA A 49 -38.27 3.92 3.54
C ALA A 49 -38.73 4.36 4.94
N GLY A 50 -39.38 5.51 5.00
CA GLY A 50 -39.62 6.28 6.20
C GLY A 50 -40.36 5.53 7.31
N MET A 51 -39.92 5.77 8.52
CA MET A 51 -40.78 5.74 9.70
C MET A 51 -41.46 7.11 9.78
N GLY A 52 -42.76 7.13 9.58
CA GLY A 52 -43.60 8.30 9.78
C GLY A 52 -43.62 8.70 11.26
N GLY A 53 -43.37 9.97 11.54
CA GLY A 53 -43.44 10.54 12.88
C GLY A 53 -43.49 12.06 12.84
N GLY A 54 -44.67 12.61 12.96
CA GLY A 54 -45.09 13.86 13.59
C GLY A 54 -44.24 15.13 13.37
N HIS A 55 -44.75 16.02 12.51
CA HIS A 55 -44.28 17.40 12.42
C HIS A 55 -44.86 18.23 13.59
N GLY A 56 -44.04 18.56 14.60
CA GLY A 56 -44.25 19.70 15.47
C GLY A 56 -43.66 20.94 14.85
N GLY A 57 -44.46 21.94 14.54
CA GLY A 57 -44.03 23.22 13.97
C GLY A 57 -43.13 23.96 14.97
N MET A 58 -42.01 24.47 14.53
CA MET A 58 -41.23 25.48 15.23
C MET A 58 -41.27 26.78 14.45
N ASP A 59 -41.84 27.78 15.15
CA ASP A 59 -41.93 29.19 14.73
C ASP A 59 -40.54 29.80 14.57
N HIS A 60 -40.25 30.33 13.38
CA HIS A 60 -39.03 31.08 13.10
C HIS A 60 -39.20 32.54 13.50
N GLY A 61 -38.72 32.91 14.72
CA GLY A 61 -38.53 34.31 15.11
C GLY A 61 -37.50 35.02 14.20
N GLY A 62 -37.91 36.11 13.58
CA GLY A 62 -37.08 36.91 12.71
C GLY A 62 -35.86 37.54 13.44
N MET A 63 -34.68 37.42 12.82
CA MET A 63 -33.50 38.17 13.21
C MET A 63 -33.34 39.38 12.31
N ASP A 64 -33.36 40.52 12.95
CA ASP A 64 -33.17 41.85 12.38
C ASP A 64 -31.74 42.06 11.88
N HIS A 65 -31.58 42.36 10.60
CA HIS A 65 -30.26 42.64 9.98
C HIS A 65 -29.88 44.12 10.22
N GLY A 66 -29.09 44.37 11.28
CA GLY A 66 -28.46 45.66 11.51
C GLY A 66 -27.45 46.01 10.41
N SER A 67 -27.69 47.14 9.73
CA SER A 67 -26.80 47.73 8.74
C SER A 67 -25.44 48.10 9.32
N MET A 68 -24.37 47.47 8.85
CA MET A 68 -23.00 47.91 9.11
C MET A 68 -22.53 48.89 8.01
N LYS A 69 -22.16 50.10 8.41
CA LYS A 69 -21.53 51.12 7.57
C LYS A 69 -20.12 50.65 7.14
N PRO A 70 -19.66 50.91 5.88
CA PRO A 70 -18.30 50.67 5.46
C PRO A 70 -17.34 51.69 6.08
N GLY A 71 -16.43 51.20 6.93
CA GLY A 71 -15.28 51.97 7.39
C GLY A 71 -14.17 51.92 6.34
N ALA A 72 -13.64 53.10 5.99
CA ALA A 72 -12.51 53.26 5.09
C ALA A 72 -11.24 52.66 5.70
N MET A 73 -10.59 51.73 4.98
CA MET A 73 -9.24 51.28 5.29
C MET A 73 -8.22 52.10 4.51
N GLU A 74 -7.32 52.76 5.21
CA GLU A 74 -6.15 53.41 4.63
C GLU A 74 -5.12 52.35 4.17
N PRO A 75 -4.38 52.57 3.06
CA PRO A 75 -3.37 51.63 2.57
C PRO A 75 -2.08 51.77 3.39
N GLY A 76 -1.86 50.87 4.32
CA GLY A 76 -0.58 50.69 5.00
C GLY A 76 0.45 50.07 4.07
N ALA A 77 1.60 50.73 3.92
CA ALA A 77 2.75 50.28 3.14
C ALA A 77 3.29 48.93 3.71
N MET A 78 3.30 47.89 2.86
CA MET A 78 3.99 46.62 3.18
C MET A 78 5.46 46.76 2.80
N GLU A 79 6.34 46.72 3.80
CA GLU A 79 7.77 46.49 3.59
C GLU A 79 8.02 45.05 3.15
N PRO A 80 8.99 44.77 2.23
CA PRO A 80 9.33 43.40 1.83
C PRO A 80 10.18 42.77 2.93
N GLY A 81 9.52 42.08 3.86
CA GLY A 81 10.19 41.22 4.86
C GLY A 81 10.76 40.00 4.20
N ALA A 82 12.06 39.74 4.44
CA ALA A 82 12.81 38.56 4.03
C ALA A 82 12.07 37.28 4.36
N MET A 83 11.84 36.45 3.34
CA MET A 83 11.36 35.07 3.54
C MET A 83 12.50 34.24 4.16
N GLY A 84 12.53 34.21 5.48
CA GLY A 84 13.29 33.22 6.21
C GLY A 84 12.69 31.85 5.92
N ALA A 85 13.56 30.89 5.57
CA ALA A 85 13.19 29.48 5.47
C ALA A 85 12.55 29.06 6.81
N GLY A 86 11.21 29.09 6.85
CA GLY A 86 10.44 28.70 8.00
C GLY A 86 10.57 27.20 8.20
N ALA A 87 11.27 26.80 9.26
CA ALA A 87 11.15 25.46 9.79
C ALA A 87 9.66 25.15 9.94
N MET A 88 9.20 24.07 9.31
CA MET A 88 7.84 23.57 9.49
C MET A 88 7.58 23.44 10.99
N PRO A 89 6.46 23.92 11.53
CA PRO A 89 6.16 23.70 12.93
C PRO A 89 6.14 22.21 13.20
N ARG A 90 7.03 21.77 14.10
CA ARG A 90 7.01 20.41 14.63
C ARG A 90 5.61 20.22 15.22
N ALA A 91 4.80 19.37 14.58
CA ALA A 91 3.48 19.04 15.08
C ALA A 91 3.65 18.56 16.54
N VAL A 92 2.87 19.13 17.45
CA VAL A 92 2.79 18.62 18.82
C VAL A 92 2.10 17.26 18.70
N VAL A 93 2.90 16.20 18.79
CA VAL A 93 2.41 14.84 18.73
C VAL A 93 1.61 14.60 20.00
N ALA A 94 0.33 14.19 19.89
CA ALA A 94 -0.47 13.84 21.05
C ALA A 94 0.17 12.65 21.78
N ALA A 95 0.01 12.57 23.10
CA ALA A 95 0.62 11.53 23.96
C ALA A 95 0.28 10.08 23.52
N ASP A 96 -0.77 9.92 22.72
CA ASP A 96 -1.26 8.63 22.21
C ASP A 96 -0.86 8.33 20.76
N THR A 97 0.04 9.12 20.18
CA THR A 97 0.51 8.93 18.80
C THR A 97 1.86 8.20 18.79
N LEU A 98 1.95 7.15 17.96
CA LEU A 98 3.22 6.54 17.61
C LEU A 98 3.76 7.13 16.32
N THR A 99 5.08 7.10 16.15
CA THR A 99 5.77 7.64 14.97
C THR A 99 6.78 6.65 14.43
N ALA A 100 7.09 6.78 13.14
CA ALA A 100 8.23 6.11 12.52
C ALA A 100 8.90 7.02 11.49
N GLU A 101 10.21 7.19 11.58
CA GLU A 101 11.03 7.75 10.51
C GLU A 101 11.44 6.60 9.58
N ILE A 102 10.98 6.65 8.34
CA ILE A 102 11.15 5.57 7.36
C ILE A 102 12.34 5.91 6.47
N ASN A 103 13.39 5.11 6.56
CA ASN A 103 14.66 5.33 5.87
C ASN A 103 14.96 4.21 4.88
N ALA A 104 15.63 4.54 3.77
CA ALA A 104 16.23 3.57 2.86
C ALA A 104 17.48 2.92 3.50
N ALA A 105 18.02 1.88 2.86
CA ALA A 105 19.16 1.14 3.36
C ALA A 105 20.45 1.99 3.46
N ASP A 106 20.56 3.07 2.71
CA ASP A 106 21.66 4.04 2.77
C ASP A 106 21.48 5.11 3.86
N GLY A 107 20.37 5.06 4.62
CA GLY A 107 20.02 6.00 5.67
C GLY A 107 19.29 7.25 5.18
N SER A 108 19.02 7.39 3.89
CA SER A 108 18.21 8.50 3.37
C SER A 108 16.78 8.42 3.88
N GLN A 109 16.27 9.50 4.48
CA GLN A 109 14.89 9.53 4.94
C GLN A 109 13.91 9.59 3.77
N VAL A 110 13.11 8.55 3.61
CA VAL A 110 12.16 8.37 2.51
C VAL A 110 10.79 8.95 2.86
N ALA A 111 10.29 8.59 4.05
CA ALA A 111 8.96 8.92 4.49
C ALA A 111 8.91 9.08 6.02
N ALA A 112 7.79 9.57 6.51
CA ALA A 112 7.44 9.55 7.92
C ALA A 112 6.04 8.96 8.09
N ALA A 113 5.82 8.25 9.19
CA ALA A 113 4.53 7.71 9.56
C ALA A 113 4.09 8.21 10.94
N THR A 114 2.77 8.37 11.10
CA THR A 114 2.10 8.54 12.39
C THR A 114 1.00 7.50 12.54
N ILE A 115 0.82 6.98 13.75
CA ILE A 115 -0.24 6.04 14.09
C ILE A 115 -0.98 6.61 15.29
N GLU A 116 -2.24 6.98 15.09
CA GLU A 116 -3.12 7.54 16.11
C GLU A 116 -4.17 6.50 16.47
N PHE A 117 -4.22 6.10 17.75
CA PHE A 117 -5.26 5.19 18.25
C PHE A 117 -6.53 5.96 18.57
N LYS A 118 -7.65 5.42 18.13
CA LYS A 118 -9.00 5.88 18.44
C LYS A 118 -9.64 4.83 19.36
N ASP A 119 -9.23 4.86 20.62
CA ASP A 119 -9.59 3.83 21.60
C ASP A 119 -11.11 3.69 21.78
N ASP A 120 -11.85 4.80 21.74
CA ASP A 120 -13.31 4.81 21.81
C ASP A 120 -13.97 4.14 20.59
N ASP A 121 -13.30 4.15 19.44
CA ASP A 121 -13.79 3.62 18.16
C ASP A 121 -13.18 2.26 17.81
N GLY A 122 -12.14 1.83 18.54
CA GLY A 122 -11.50 0.52 18.39
C GLY A 122 -10.69 0.36 17.08
N PHE A 123 -10.07 1.45 16.58
CA PHE A 123 -9.19 1.40 15.42
C PHE A 123 -8.04 2.40 15.52
N ALA A 124 -7.01 2.19 14.72
CA ALA A 124 -5.91 3.13 14.53
C ALA A 124 -6.02 3.83 13.17
N ILE A 125 -5.61 5.10 13.10
CA ILE A 125 -5.39 5.85 11.87
C ILE A 125 -3.89 5.88 11.59
N ILE A 126 -3.48 5.37 10.45
CA ILE A 126 -2.10 5.33 9.99
C ILE A 126 -1.95 6.35 8.87
N THR A 127 -1.08 7.35 9.05
CA THR A 127 -0.73 8.33 8.02
C THR A 127 0.73 8.11 7.63
N VAL A 128 1.00 7.93 6.33
CA VAL A 128 2.36 7.83 5.77
C VAL A 128 2.53 8.87 4.69
N GLN A 129 3.62 9.64 4.76
CA GLN A 129 3.93 10.68 3.80
C GLN A 129 5.42 10.66 3.43
N THR A 130 5.74 10.77 2.14
CA THR A 130 7.13 10.96 1.68
C THR A 130 7.67 12.30 2.17
N VAL A 131 8.90 12.28 2.67
CA VAL A 131 9.63 13.48 3.15
C VAL A 131 10.47 14.06 2.02
N VAL A 132 11.18 13.19 1.30
CA VAL A 132 11.99 13.57 0.14
C VAL A 132 11.40 12.91 -1.10
N PRO A 133 10.90 13.70 -2.08
CA PRO A 133 10.37 13.16 -3.33
C PRO A 133 11.45 12.43 -4.16
N GLY A 134 11.04 11.38 -4.87
CA GLY A 134 11.90 10.69 -5.85
C GLY A 134 12.82 9.61 -5.29
N LEU A 135 12.81 9.32 -3.98
CA LEU A 135 13.52 8.18 -3.39
C LEU A 135 12.76 6.86 -3.58
N LEU A 136 11.44 6.91 -3.75
CA LEU A 136 10.63 5.78 -4.18
C LEU A 136 10.27 5.94 -5.66
N SER A 137 10.24 4.83 -6.39
CA SER A 137 9.78 4.82 -7.78
C SER A 137 8.29 5.19 -7.86
N PRO A 138 7.82 5.85 -8.92
CA PRO A 138 6.38 6.01 -9.13
C PRO A 138 5.67 4.67 -9.28
N GLY A 139 4.50 4.54 -8.66
CA GLY A 139 3.69 3.33 -8.71
C GLY A 139 3.12 2.94 -7.35
N MET A 140 2.63 1.71 -7.26
CA MET A 140 2.11 1.13 -6.03
C MET A 140 3.21 0.35 -5.31
N HIS A 141 3.30 0.55 -4.00
CA HIS A 141 4.23 -0.12 -3.11
C HIS A 141 3.46 -0.82 -2.00
N GLY A 142 3.68 -2.12 -1.82
CA GLY A 142 3.18 -2.85 -0.66
C GLY A 142 3.73 -2.23 0.61
N MET A 143 2.92 -2.19 1.66
CA MET A 143 3.30 -1.60 2.92
C MET A 143 2.76 -2.43 4.08
N HIS A 144 3.66 -2.84 4.97
CA HIS A 144 3.31 -3.73 6.06
C HIS A 144 4.00 -3.32 7.37
N ILE A 145 3.35 -3.64 8.49
CA ILE A 145 4.01 -3.63 9.80
C ILE A 145 4.64 -5.01 10.00
N HIS A 146 5.93 -5.03 10.32
CA HIS A 146 6.72 -6.23 10.56
C HIS A 146 6.93 -6.47 12.06
N ALA A 147 7.08 -7.75 12.43
CA ALA A 147 7.00 -8.24 13.80
C ALA A 147 8.18 -7.87 14.70
N VAL A 148 9.25 -7.27 14.17
CA VAL A 148 10.45 -6.92 14.95
C VAL A 148 10.85 -5.46 14.67
N GLY A 149 11.02 -4.66 15.72
CA GLY A 149 11.41 -3.26 15.66
C GLY A 149 12.89 -3.05 15.29
N LYS A 150 13.32 -3.58 14.12
CA LYS A 150 14.68 -3.46 13.62
C LYS A 150 14.70 -3.12 12.14
N CYS A 151 15.52 -2.12 11.79
CA CYS A 151 15.69 -1.62 10.41
C CYS A 151 17.18 -1.67 10.01
N GLU A 152 17.77 -2.87 10.03
CA GLU A 152 19.19 -3.06 9.70
C GLU A 152 19.34 -3.37 8.21
N ALA A 153 20.14 -2.56 7.49
CA ALA A 153 20.54 -2.86 6.13
C ALA A 153 21.40 -4.14 6.08
N ASN A 154 21.28 -4.91 4.99
CA ASN A 154 22.05 -6.13 4.77
C ASN A 154 22.03 -7.10 5.97
N SER A 155 20.88 -7.30 6.57
CA SER A 155 20.65 -8.15 7.75
C SER A 155 20.12 -9.53 7.38
N VAL A 156 20.21 -10.45 8.34
CA VAL A 156 19.64 -11.80 8.23
C VAL A 156 18.30 -11.82 8.98
N GLY A 157 17.30 -12.46 8.41
CA GLY A 157 15.99 -12.62 9.05
C GLY A 157 16.06 -13.50 10.31
N PRO A 158 15.07 -13.43 11.23
CA PRO A 158 15.05 -14.22 12.45
C PRO A 158 15.11 -15.74 12.20
N SER A 159 14.62 -16.21 11.06
CA SER A 159 14.66 -17.64 10.66
C SER A 159 15.95 -18.02 9.93
N GLY A 160 16.93 -17.12 9.81
CA GLY A 160 18.15 -17.35 9.04
C GLY A 160 17.98 -17.05 7.55
N GLY A 161 18.93 -17.51 6.74
CA GLY A 161 18.91 -17.33 5.28
C GLY A 161 20.00 -16.39 4.78
N ALA A 162 19.92 -16.01 3.49
CA ALA A 162 20.83 -15.04 2.89
C ALA A 162 20.54 -13.63 3.43
N PRO A 163 21.59 -12.78 3.58
CA PRO A 163 21.39 -11.38 3.97
C PRO A 163 20.60 -10.59 2.90
N GLY A 164 19.86 -9.59 3.37
CA GLY A 164 19.12 -8.63 2.55
C GLY A 164 18.71 -7.43 3.38
N ASP A 165 18.21 -6.39 2.73
CA ASP A 165 17.84 -5.18 3.44
C ASP A 165 16.62 -5.40 4.32
N PHE A 166 16.76 -4.96 5.58
CA PHE A 166 15.71 -4.96 6.59
C PHE A 166 15.12 -6.33 6.94
N LEU A 167 15.83 -7.44 6.64
CA LEU A 167 15.35 -8.77 6.97
C LEU A 167 15.27 -9.02 8.49
N SER A 168 16.04 -8.28 9.29
CA SER A 168 15.94 -8.29 10.75
C SER A 168 14.58 -7.86 11.31
N ALA A 169 13.75 -7.17 10.52
CA ALA A 169 12.37 -6.83 10.88
C ALA A 169 11.42 -8.06 10.92
N GLY A 170 11.88 -9.22 10.44
CA GLY A 170 11.07 -10.45 10.44
C GLY A 170 9.97 -10.47 9.38
N GLY A 171 8.95 -11.29 9.58
CA GLY A 171 7.72 -11.36 8.77
C GLY A 171 6.70 -10.30 9.17
N HIS A 172 5.54 -10.32 8.52
CA HIS A 172 4.43 -9.41 8.87
C HIS A 172 3.96 -9.65 10.32
N LEU A 173 3.52 -8.58 10.99
CA LEU A 173 2.96 -8.68 12.33
C LEU A 173 1.68 -9.53 12.31
N GLN A 174 1.63 -10.53 13.20
CA GLN A 174 0.55 -11.52 13.28
C GLN A 174 -0.48 -11.18 14.37
N ALA A 175 -0.64 -9.91 14.75
CA ALA A 175 -1.68 -9.51 15.70
C ALA A 175 -3.06 -9.93 15.17
N GLY A 176 -3.99 -10.19 16.08
CA GLY A 176 -5.34 -10.64 15.72
C GLY A 176 -5.45 -12.11 15.30
N GLY A 177 -4.35 -12.88 15.26
CA GLY A 177 -4.35 -14.34 15.09
C GLY A 177 -4.54 -14.85 13.67
N SER A 178 -4.50 -14.02 12.63
CA SER A 178 -4.51 -14.47 11.25
C SER A 178 -3.09 -14.79 10.77
N ALA A 179 -2.93 -15.94 10.14
CA ALA A 179 -1.62 -16.47 9.73
C ALA A 179 -1.33 -16.35 8.24
N SER A 180 -2.19 -15.69 7.46
CA SER A 180 -2.01 -15.57 6.01
C SER A 180 -2.40 -14.19 5.49
N HIS A 181 -1.62 -13.72 4.51
CA HIS A 181 -1.92 -12.51 3.74
C HIS A 181 -3.26 -12.65 2.98
N PRO A 182 -4.10 -11.64 2.89
CA PRO A 182 -3.94 -10.25 3.34
C PRO A 182 -4.58 -9.96 4.71
N SER A 183 -4.56 -10.91 5.62
CA SER A 183 -5.24 -10.82 6.92
C SER A 183 -4.27 -10.86 8.11
N HIS A 184 -2.96 -10.71 7.91
CA HIS A 184 -2.05 -10.46 9.03
C HIS A 184 -2.42 -9.14 9.71
N GLY A 185 -2.19 -9.02 10.99
CA GLY A 185 -2.41 -7.75 11.70
C GLY A 185 -1.61 -6.59 11.11
N GLY A 186 -0.45 -6.87 10.53
CA GLY A 186 0.42 -5.88 9.90
C GLY A 186 0.13 -5.53 8.45
N ASP A 187 -0.85 -6.16 7.80
CA ASP A 187 -1.15 -5.89 6.39
C ASP A 187 -1.88 -4.54 6.26
N LEU A 188 -1.29 -3.61 5.52
CA LEU A 188 -1.83 -2.26 5.32
C LEU A 188 -2.19 -2.03 3.84
N SER A 189 -2.90 -0.94 3.57
CA SER A 189 -3.13 -0.48 2.20
C SER A 189 -1.82 -0.11 1.52
N SER A 190 -1.68 -0.42 0.22
CA SER A 190 -0.49 -0.04 -0.55
C SER A 190 -0.33 1.47 -0.65
N LEU A 191 0.91 1.94 -0.59
CA LEU A 191 1.28 3.34 -0.80
C LEU A 191 1.35 3.63 -2.30
N GLN A 192 0.61 4.63 -2.78
CA GLN A 192 0.73 5.11 -4.16
C GLN A 192 1.71 6.28 -4.24
N VAL A 193 2.83 6.08 -4.94
CA VAL A 193 3.80 7.13 -5.26
C VAL A 193 3.44 7.75 -6.62
N ARG A 194 3.27 9.06 -6.63
CA ARG A 194 2.94 9.84 -7.84
C ARG A 194 4.15 9.98 -8.77
N GLY A 195 3.91 10.41 -10.02
CA GLY A 195 4.96 10.61 -11.00
C GLY A 195 6.02 11.65 -10.61
N ASP A 196 5.71 12.54 -9.68
CA ASP A 196 6.65 13.51 -9.09
C ASP A 196 7.44 12.97 -7.90
N GLY A 197 7.24 11.68 -7.55
CA GLY A 197 7.90 11.04 -6.41
C GLY A 197 7.30 11.36 -5.05
N THR A 198 6.18 12.07 -5.00
CA THR A 198 5.48 12.35 -3.74
C THR A 198 4.42 11.29 -3.47
N ALA A 199 4.19 10.97 -2.20
CA ALA A 199 3.12 10.08 -1.77
C ALA A 199 2.53 10.55 -0.43
N MET A 200 1.25 10.29 -0.25
CA MET A 200 0.56 10.41 1.02
C MET A 200 -0.55 9.38 1.08
N LEU A 201 -0.58 8.61 2.15
CA LEU A 201 -1.61 7.62 2.45
C LEU A 201 -2.16 7.90 3.84
N VAL A 202 -3.48 7.87 3.96
CA VAL A 202 -4.18 7.75 5.25
C VAL A 202 -5.03 6.49 5.18
N THR A 203 -4.80 5.57 6.09
CA THR A 203 -5.54 4.30 6.17
C THR A 203 -5.90 4.00 7.62
N THR A 204 -6.78 3.05 7.84
CA THR A 204 -7.20 2.64 9.17
C THR A 204 -7.02 1.13 9.34
N SER A 205 -6.77 0.70 10.58
CA SER A 205 -6.72 -0.72 10.94
C SER A 205 -7.29 -0.91 12.35
N ASN A 206 -8.00 -2.00 12.53
CA ASN A 206 -8.43 -2.51 13.84
C ASN A 206 -7.82 -3.89 14.14
N ALA A 207 -6.78 -4.27 13.40
CA ALA A 207 -6.16 -5.59 13.49
C ALA A 207 -5.03 -5.67 14.54
N PHE A 208 -4.67 -4.55 15.15
CA PHE A 208 -3.68 -4.45 16.21
C PHE A 208 -4.03 -3.32 17.19
N ASP A 209 -3.51 -3.42 18.38
CA ASP A 209 -3.55 -2.36 19.39
C ASP A 209 -2.15 -1.73 19.60
N ARG A 210 -2.07 -0.77 20.55
CA ARG A 210 -0.81 -0.09 20.88
C ARG A 210 0.23 -1.04 21.47
N ALA A 211 -0.20 -2.00 22.27
CA ALA A 211 0.70 -2.97 22.90
C ALA A 211 1.30 -3.90 21.85
N ASP A 212 0.52 -4.35 20.87
CA ASP A 212 1.01 -5.15 19.73
C ASP A 212 2.18 -4.49 18.98
N LEU A 213 2.18 -3.15 18.91
CA LEU A 213 3.21 -2.40 18.21
C LEU A 213 4.48 -2.12 19.04
N LEU A 214 4.36 -2.04 20.36
CA LEU A 214 5.44 -1.59 21.25
C LEU A 214 6.04 -2.69 22.11
N ASP A 215 5.28 -3.75 22.40
CA ASP A 215 5.74 -4.80 23.32
C ASP A 215 6.88 -5.65 22.74
N GLY A 216 7.63 -6.29 23.62
CA GLY A 216 8.74 -7.16 23.26
C GLY A 216 9.89 -6.41 22.57
N GLY A 217 10.14 -6.72 21.31
CA GLY A 217 11.17 -6.07 20.49
C GLY A 217 10.68 -4.87 19.68
N GLY A 218 9.42 -4.46 19.88
CA GLY A 218 8.74 -3.48 19.06
C GLY A 218 8.47 -3.99 17.64
N THR A 219 7.98 -3.12 16.78
CA THR A 219 7.63 -3.40 15.38
C THR A 219 8.25 -2.39 14.43
N ALA A 220 8.21 -2.67 13.14
CA ALA A 220 8.70 -1.76 12.11
C ALA A 220 7.72 -1.69 10.94
N ILE A 221 7.51 -0.49 10.38
CA ILE A 221 6.81 -0.31 9.11
C ILE A 221 7.80 -0.48 7.96
N ILE A 222 7.44 -1.28 6.97
CA ILE A 222 8.24 -1.55 5.76
C ILE A 222 7.47 -1.07 4.54
N ILE A 223 8.16 -0.37 3.63
CA ILE A 223 7.71 -0.10 2.28
C ILE A 223 8.45 -1.05 1.34
N HIS A 224 7.72 -1.69 0.43
CA HIS A 224 8.23 -2.66 -0.52
C HIS A 224 8.47 -2.08 -1.91
N GLU A 225 9.22 -2.80 -2.74
CA GLU A 225 9.61 -2.39 -4.09
C GLU A 225 8.42 -2.34 -5.07
N SER A 226 7.47 -3.26 -4.91
CA SER A 226 6.39 -3.51 -5.86
C SER A 226 5.02 -3.42 -5.19
N ALA A 227 3.98 -3.42 -6.02
CA ALA A 227 2.60 -3.52 -5.55
C ALA A 227 2.37 -4.85 -4.83
N ASP A 228 1.54 -4.79 -3.80
CA ASP A 228 1.02 -5.97 -3.13
C ASP A 228 -0.14 -6.56 -3.95
N ASN A 229 -0.16 -7.88 -4.13
CA ASN A 229 -1.24 -8.58 -4.80
C ASN A 229 -2.36 -9.03 -3.86
N PHE A 230 -2.20 -8.82 -2.55
CA PHE A 230 -3.14 -9.20 -1.49
C PHE A 230 -3.51 -10.70 -1.50
N ALA A 231 -2.62 -11.55 -1.99
CA ALA A 231 -2.87 -12.99 -2.22
C ALA A 231 -4.14 -13.27 -3.05
N ASN A 232 -4.59 -12.30 -3.83
CA ASN A 232 -5.79 -12.40 -4.67
C ASN A 232 -5.48 -13.18 -5.96
N ILE A 233 -5.16 -14.46 -5.81
CA ILE A 233 -4.81 -15.40 -6.88
C ILE A 233 -5.96 -16.39 -7.05
N PRO A 234 -6.87 -16.16 -8.02
CA PRO A 234 -8.04 -17.02 -8.23
C PRO A 234 -7.65 -18.45 -8.61
N ALA A 235 -8.10 -19.43 -7.81
CA ALA A 235 -7.76 -20.84 -7.98
C ALA A 235 -8.31 -21.46 -9.28
N ASP A 236 -9.34 -20.88 -9.86
CA ASP A 236 -9.93 -21.32 -11.13
C ASP A 236 -9.11 -20.88 -12.36
N ARG A 237 -8.14 -19.96 -12.19
CA ARG A 237 -7.37 -19.36 -13.26
C ARG A 237 -5.87 -19.56 -13.16
N TYR A 238 -5.33 -19.85 -11.98
CA TYR A 238 -3.89 -19.95 -11.74
C TYR A 238 -3.52 -21.24 -11.02
N GLN A 239 -2.42 -21.82 -11.45
CA GLN A 239 -1.77 -22.97 -10.81
C GLN A 239 -0.37 -22.59 -10.37
N GLN A 240 0.04 -23.11 -9.22
CA GLN A 240 1.41 -22.93 -8.73
C GLN A 240 2.39 -23.64 -9.66
N ILE A 241 3.56 -23.04 -9.88
CA ILE A 241 4.61 -23.60 -10.76
C ILE A 241 5.10 -24.93 -10.20
N ASP A 242 5.29 -25.01 -8.90
CA ASP A 242 5.83 -26.19 -8.20
C ASP A 242 4.69 -27.08 -7.68
N GLY A 243 4.25 -28.03 -8.48
CA GLY A 243 3.34 -29.08 -8.02
C GLY A 243 1.89 -28.99 -8.48
N GLY A 244 1.52 -27.97 -9.25
CA GLY A 244 0.21 -27.89 -9.92
C GLY A 244 -1.00 -27.66 -8.98
N ALA A 245 -0.78 -27.32 -7.72
CA ALA A 245 -1.86 -26.83 -6.84
C ALA A 245 -2.44 -25.52 -7.38
N THR A 246 -3.72 -25.27 -7.09
CA THR A 246 -4.42 -24.05 -7.53
C THR A 246 -4.36 -22.96 -6.45
N GLY A 247 -4.43 -21.70 -6.88
CA GLY A 247 -4.45 -20.54 -5.99
C GLY A 247 -3.06 -20.07 -5.54
N PRO A 248 -2.98 -19.21 -4.50
CA PRO A 248 -1.74 -18.63 -4.03
C PRO A 248 -0.83 -19.68 -3.38
N ASP A 249 0.48 -19.57 -3.59
CA ASP A 249 1.47 -20.38 -2.91
C ASP A 249 1.83 -19.83 -1.51
N ALA A 250 2.74 -20.53 -0.80
CA ALA A 250 3.15 -20.15 0.54
C ALA A 250 3.88 -18.79 0.58
N VAL A 251 4.58 -18.41 -0.49
CA VAL A 251 5.28 -17.12 -0.55
C VAL A 251 4.27 -16.00 -0.72
N THR A 252 3.33 -16.13 -1.66
CA THR A 252 2.23 -15.19 -1.85
C THR A 252 1.41 -15.00 -0.56
N LEU A 253 1.08 -16.11 0.13
CA LEU A 253 0.36 -16.07 1.41
C LEU A 253 1.17 -15.45 2.57
N ALA A 254 2.46 -15.32 2.44
CA ALA A 254 3.33 -14.71 3.43
C ALA A 254 3.66 -13.24 3.16
N THR A 255 3.60 -12.78 1.90
CA THR A 255 4.25 -11.53 1.47
C THR A 255 3.43 -10.67 0.51
N GLY A 256 2.33 -11.18 -0.05
CA GLY A 256 1.61 -10.51 -1.13
C GLY A 256 2.45 -10.23 -2.38
N ASP A 257 3.59 -10.92 -2.54
CA ASP A 257 4.55 -10.77 -3.65
C ASP A 257 5.02 -9.33 -3.89
N SER A 258 5.02 -8.51 -2.85
CA SER A 258 5.36 -7.07 -2.92
C SER A 258 6.85 -6.77 -3.17
N GLY A 259 7.68 -7.80 -3.30
CA GLY A 259 9.08 -7.69 -3.67
C GLY A 259 10.01 -7.32 -2.51
N LYS A 260 11.14 -6.69 -2.83
CA LYS A 260 12.17 -6.33 -1.84
C LYS A 260 11.66 -5.26 -0.87
N ARG A 261 12.29 -5.20 0.29
CA ARG A 261 12.11 -4.12 1.28
C ARG A 261 12.98 -2.95 0.89
N VAL A 262 12.39 -1.81 0.58
CA VAL A 262 13.14 -0.62 0.08
C VAL A 262 13.25 0.47 1.13
N ALA A 263 12.37 0.50 2.12
CA ALA A 263 12.48 1.42 3.24
C ALA A 263 11.87 0.84 4.52
N CYS A 264 12.41 1.24 5.67
CA CYS A 264 12.05 0.73 6.99
C CYS A 264 12.05 1.85 8.04
N GLY A 265 11.09 1.84 8.95
CA GLY A 265 11.03 2.71 10.12
C GLY A 265 10.56 1.95 11.36
N VAL A 266 11.36 2.01 12.43
CA VAL A 266 10.96 1.44 13.73
C VAL A 266 9.84 2.30 14.31
N ILE A 267 8.76 1.65 14.75
CA ILE A 267 7.62 2.30 15.39
C ILE A 267 7.97 2.57 16.86
N SER A 268 7.79 3.81 17.31
CA SER A 268 8.12 4.26 18.65
C SER A 268 7.09 5.25 19.17
N ALA A 269 7.03 5.40 20.49
CA ALA A 269 6.29 6.50 21.11
C ALA A 269 6.88 7.84 20.64
N GLY A 270 6.02 8.78 20.26
CA GLY A 270 6.37 10.10 19.76
C GLY A 270 6.95 11.03 20.82
#